data_5e8612a787b0e107e533298d3cf688bf
#
_entry.id   5e8612a787b0e107e533298d3cf688bf
#
_cell.length_a   1.000
_cell.length_b   1.000
_cell.length_c   1.000
_cell.angle_alpha   90.00
_cell.angle_beta   90.00
_cell.angle_gamma   90.00
#
_symmetry.space_group_name_H-M   'P 1'
#
loop_
_entity.id
_entity.type
_entity.pdbx_description
1 polymer ?
#
loop_
_entity_poly.entity_id
_entity_poly.type
_entity_poly.pdbx_seq_one_letter_code
_entity_poly.pdbx_strand_id
1 'polypeptide(L)' 'MTVNDAVAKRVNDLLAEKKMTQYRLEQLSGIQHGHMQWIMSGKSKTVTLSTVMMLANGFVMTVTEFLSGDMFLFENLDVE' A
#
# COMPACT_ATOMS: atom_id res chain seq x y z
N MET A 1 4.70 14.26 -0.48
CA MET A 1 3.46 13.47 -0.55
C MET A 1 3.02 13.04 0.83
N THR A 2 1.75 12.80 1.04
CA THR A 2 1.26 12.30 2.32
C THR A 2 1.61 10.82 2.47
N VAL A 3 1.47 10.30 3.71
CA VAL A 3 1.67 8.87 3.96
C VAL A 3 0.69 8.04 3.13
N ASN A 4 -0.56 8.50 3.02
CA ASN A 4 -1.57 7.81 2.21
C ASN A 4 -1.18 7.76 0.73
N ASP A 5 -0.64 8.87 0.20
CA ASP A 5 -0.15 8.93 -1.18
C ASP A 5 1.02 7.97 -1.38
N ALA A 6 1.91 7.88 -0.41
CA ALA A 6 3.07 6.99 -0.49
C ALA A 6 2.62 5.52 -0.51
N VAL A 7 1.64 5.16 0.33
CA VAL A 7 1.08 3.80 0.33
C VAL A 7 0.40 3.50 -0.99
N ALA A 8 -0.41 4.43 -1.51
CA ALA A 8 -1.07 4.26 -2.80
C ALA A 8 -0.06 4.04 -3.92
N LYS A 9 1.00 4.86 -3.95
CA LYS A 9 2.07 4.71 -4.94
C LYS A 9 2.75 3.36 -4.83
N ARG A 10 3.09 2.93 -3.61
CA ARG A 10 3.76 1.64 -3.38
C ARG A 10 2.90 0.48 -3.88
N VAL A 11 1.59 0.49 -3.56
CA VAL A 11 0.68 -0.55 -4.00
C VAL A 11 0.60 -0.59 -5.53
N ASN A 12 0.40 0.56 -6.16
CA ASN A 12 0.29 0.61 -7.62
C ASN A 12 1.60 0.18 -8.30
N ASP A 13 2.75 0.61 -7.78
CA ASP A 13 4.05 0.21 -8.32
C ASP A 13 4.26 -1.30 -8.19
N LEU A 14 3.91 -1.89 -7.05
CA LEU A 14 4.07 -3.33 -6.83
C LEU A 14 3.12 -4.16 -7.70
N LEU A 15 1.89 -3.69 -7.91
CA LEU A 15 0.97 -4.39 -8.81
C LEU A 15 1.55 -4.44 -10.23
N ALA A 16 2.09 -3.34 -10.71
CA ALA A 16 2.72 -3.27 -12.03
C ALA A 16 3.97 -4.15 -12.10
N GLU A 17 4.85 -4.02 -11.10
CA GLU A 17 6.11 -4.76 -11.04
C GLU A 17 5.89 -6.27 -10.99
N LYS A 18 4.95 -6.72 -10.17
CA LYS A 18 4.65 -8.14 -9.98
C LYS A 18 3.62 -8.67 -10.98
N LYS A 19 3.11 -7.82 -11.86
CA LYS A 19 2.06 -8.18 -12.83
C LYS A 19 0.86 -8.80 -12.13
N MET A 20 0.46 -8.20 -11.01
CA MET A 20 -0.65 -8.66 -10.19
C MET A 20 -1.84 -7.73 -10.38
N THR A 21 -3.05 -8.29 -10.38
CA THR A 21 -4.29 -7.50 -10.46
C THR A 21 -4.71 -7.03 -9.07
N GLN A 22 -5.49 -5.95 -9.01
CA GLN A 22 -6.11 -5.49 -7.78
C GLN A 22 -6.95 -6.61 -7.14
N TYR A 23 -7.72 -7.32 -7.96
CA TYR A 23 -8.57 -8.42 -7.48
C TYR A 23 -7.73 -9.49 -6.76
N ARG A 24 -6.62 -9.87 -7.35
CA ARG A 24 -5.74 -10.87 -6.73
C ARG A 24 -5.16 -10.36 -5.42
N LEU A 25 -4.76 -9.10 -5.37
CA LEU A 25 -4.28 -8.49 -4.13
C LEU A 25 -5.35 -8.49 -3.06
N GLU A 26 -6.60 -8.18 -3.42
CA GLU A 26 -7.73 -8.22 -2.49
C GLU A 26 -7.91 -9.63 -1.91
N GLN A 27 -7.83 -10.65 -2.75
CA GLN A 27 -7.95 -12.03 -2.30
C GLN A 27 -6.82 -12.42 -1.34
N LEU A 28 -5.58 -12.06 -1.67
CA LEU A 28 -4.42 -12.46 -0.89
C LEU A 28 -4.26 -11.66 0.41
N SER A 29 -4.66 -10.38 0.39
CA SER A 29 -4.52 -9.50 1.55
C SER A 29 -5.71 -9.60 2.51
N GLY A 30 -6.87 -10.01 2.02
CA GLY A 30 -8.09 -10.00 2.80
C GLY A 30 -8.74 -8.62 2.90
N ILE A 31 -8.24 -7.63 2.19
CA ILE A 31 -8.81 -6.27 2.19
C ILE A 31 -10.00 -6.25 1.22
N GLN A 32 -11.13 -5.71 1.69
CA GLN A 32 -12.34 -5.61 0.88
C GLN A 32 -12.14 -4.62 -0.27
N HIS A 33 -12.87 -4.84 -1.37
CA HIS A 33 -12.74 -4.06 -2.60
C HIS A 33 -12.89 -2.55 -2.37
N GLY A 34 -13.92 -2.12 -1.65
CA GLY A 34 -14.13 -0.70 -1.39
C GLY A 34 -12.97 -0.06 -0.64
N HIS A 35 -12.44 -0.74 0.37
CA HIS A 35 -11.29 -0.27 1.12
C HIS A 35 -10.03 -0.22 0.23
N MET A 36 -9.82 -1.24 -0.60
CA MET A 36 -8.68 -1.27 -1.52
C MET A 36 -8.74 -0.10 -2.51
N GLN A 37 -9.91 0.20 -3.04
CA GLN A 37 -10.12 1.36 -3.92
C GLN A 37 -9.69 2.66 -3.25
N TRP A 38 -10.07 2.86 -1.99
CA TRP A 38 -9.69 4.04 -1.22
C TRP A 38 -8.18 4.11 -1.02
N ILE A 39 -7.56 2.98 -0.66
CA ILE A 39 -6.10 2.91 -0.47
C ILE A 39 -5.39 3.29 -1.78
N MET A 40 -5.78 2.67 -2.89
CA MET A 40 -5.09 2.86 -4.17
C MET A 40 -5.29 4.26 -4.76
N SER A 41 -6.37 4.94 -4.37
CA SER A 41 -6.64 6.30 -4.83
C SER A 41 -5.95 7.37 -3.98
N GLY A 42 -5.36 6.98 -2.84
CA GLY A 42 -4.77 7.93 -1.89
C GLY A 42 -5.79 8.71 -1.07
N LYS A 43 -7.07 8.35 -1.18
CA LYS A 43 -8.17 9.07 -0.49
C LYS A 43 -8.47 8.54 0.91
N SER A 44 -7.83 7.46 1.32
CA SER A 44 -7.99 6.94 2.67
C SER A 44 -7.53 7.99 3.68
N LYS A 45 -8.32 8.24 4.73
CA LYS A 45 -7.97 9.26 5.73
C LYS A 45 -6.73 8.87 6.51
N THR A 46 -6.66 7.61 6.89
CA THR A 46 -5.51 7.07 7.60
C THR A 46 -5.26 5.65 7.11
N VAL A 47 -3.99 5.30 7.00
CA VAL A 47 -3.59 3.93 6.73
C VAL A 47 -2.96 3.40 8.01
N THR A 48 -3.58 2.41 8.61
CA THR A 48 -3.07 1.82 9.85
C THR A 48 -1.94 0.86 9.56
N LEU A 49 -1.13 0.59 10.58
CA LEU A 49 -0.08 -0.42 10.46
C LEU A 49 -0.67 -1.79 10.12
N SER A 50 -1.85 -2.11 10.68
CA SER A 50 -2.54 -3.36 10.34
C SER A 50 -2.81 -3.46 8.84
N THR A 51 -3.27 -2.39 8.22
CA THR A 51 -3.52 -2.35 6.78
C THR A 51 -2.22 -2.57 6.00
N VAL A 52 -1.14 -1.92 6.42
CA VAL A 52 0.18 -2.10 5.79
C VAL A 52 0.63 -3.56 5.90
N MET A 53 0.42 -4.18 7.04
CA MET A 53 0.77 -5.59 7.24
C MET A 53 -0.05 -6.50 6.32
N MET A 54 -1.35 -6.20 6.13
CA MET A 54 -2.20 -6.96 5.21
C MET A 54 -1.74 -6.79 3.77
N LEU A 55 -1.39 -5.57 3.36
CA LEU A 55 -0.88 -5.30 2.02
C LEU A 55 0.43 -6.05 1.78
N ALA A 56 1.37 -5.96 2.71
CA ALA A 56 2.65 -6.66 2.59
C ALA A 56 2.43 -8.17 2.45
N ASN A 57 1.56 -8.73 3.28
CA ASN A 57 1.24 -10.15 3.20
C ASN A 57 0.62 -10.52 1.84
N GLY A 58 -0.25 -9.66 1.31
CA GLY A 58 -0.85 -9.88 -0.01
C GLY A 58 0.17 -9.91 -1.14
N PHE A 59 1.26 -9.15 -1.00
CA PHE A 59 2.37 -9.15 -1.96
C PHE A 59 3.45 -10.20 -1.64
N VAL A 60 3.23 -11.01 -0.60
CA VAL A 60 4.19 -12.04 -0.15
C VAL A 60 5.53 -11.42 0.21
N MET A 61 5.49 -10.33 0.98
CA MET A 61 6.69 -9.63 1.42
C MET A 61 6.54 -9.23 2.88
N THR A 62 7.64 -8.91 3.54
CA THR A 62 7.61 -8.43 4.91
C THR A 62 7.19 -6.95 4.93
N VAL A 63 6.77 -6.47 6.11
CA VAL A 63 6.45 -5.05 6.29
C VAL A 63 7.69 -4.20 5.99
N THR A 64 8.87 -4.64 6.42
CA THR A 64 10.12 -3.94 6.16
C THR A 64 10.37 -3.81 4.65
N GLU A 65 10.16 -4.88 3.90
CA GLU A 65 10.31 -4.85 2.44
C GLU A 65 9.29 -3.92 1.80
N PHE A 66 8.03 -3.97 2.26
CA PHE A 66 6.98 -3.09 1.74
C PHE A 66 7.37 -1.62 1.94
N LEU A 67 7.89 -1.27 3.10
CA LEU A 67 8.24 0.10 3.46
C LEU A 67 9.63 0.53 2.99
N SER A 68 10.36 -0.30 2.25
CA SER A 68 11.71 0.01 1.80
C SER A 68 11.76 0.95 0.59
N GLY A 69 10.62 1.27 -0.02
CA GLY A 69 10.58 2.18 -1.17
C GLY A 69 10.95 3.62 -0.79
N ASP A 70 11.54 4.35 -1.73
CA ASP A 70 11.99 5.73 -1.50
C ASP A 70 10.85 6.66 -1.10
N MET A 71 9.62 6.37 -1.50
CA MET A 71 8.45 7.18 -1.14
C MET A 71 8.22 7.20 0.38
N PHE A 72 8.80 6.26 1.13
CA PHE A 72 8.65 6.19 2.59
C PHE A 72 9.79 6.87 3.34
N LEU A 73 10.77 7.44 2.65
CA LEU A 73 11.79 8.25 3.33
C LEU A 73 11.10 9.46 3.95
N PHE A 74 11.42 9.74 5.20
CA PHE A 74 10.75 10.82 5.95
C PHE A 74 10.83 12.16 5.22
N GLU A 75 11.95 12.42 4.54
CA GLU A 75 12.16 13.67 3.77
C GLU A 75 11.19 13.82 2.60
N ASN A 76 10.59 12.71 2.13
CA ASN A 76 9.64 12.71 1.04
C ASN A 76 8.18 12.74 1.51
N LEU A 77 7.96 12.72 2.82
CA LEU A 77 6.62 12.61 3.41
C LEU A 77 6.20 13.90 4.12
N ASP A 78 4.92 14.24 3.96
CA ASP A 78 4.25 15.27 4.74
C ASP A 78 3.60 14.57 5.94
N VAL A 79 4.31 14.53 7.06
CA VAL A 79 3.84 13.86 8.28
C VAL A 79 3.45 14.92 9.30
N GLU A 80 2.22 14.84 9.80
CA GLU A 80 1.70 15.75 10.81
C GLU A 80 1.72 15.12 12.19
#